data_31eedc9b8d6b3250da778ee995e40cfd
#
_entry.id   31eedc9b8d6b3250da778ee995e40cfd
#
_cell.length_a   1.000
_cell.length_b   1.000
_cell.length_c   1.000
_cell.angle_alpha   90.00
_cell.angle_beta   90.00
_cell.angle_gamma   90.00
#
_symmetry.space_group_name_H-M   'P 1'
#
loop_
_entity.id
_entity.type
_entity.pdbx_description
1 polymer ?
#
loop_
_entity_poly.entity_id
_entity_poly.type
_entity_poly.pdbx_seq_one_letter_code
_entity_poly.pdbx_strand_id
1 'polypeptide(L)'
;MGGKMEERIIDVNFGPQHPSTHGVLRLRVKLNGETIVEAHPIIGYLHRNAEKLSENKFYPSVLIFMDRLDYVSNHNMELGYVLAVEKLADIEVPERAQWIRMMVVELNRIASHLVWLGTMGLDLGMITPFFYTFREREKIVQMFEMLSGARLTYNYISIGGVYKDIPNEFKDKFLEFYNEFPKRLEEIQKIFDENEIFIQRMKGIGYLSPEDAMSYSITGPVLRASGIKYDIRKKFPYLHYDKVEFEVPTSNECDNYARYKVRIEEMKQSLRIAKQAFDRIPEGEYFNPVYRKQG
;
A
#
# COMPACT_ATOMS: atom_id res chain seq x y z
N MET A 1 -1.06 -55.54 -8.75
CA MET A 1 -1.07 -55.22 -7.31
C MET A 1 -0.79 -53.72 -7.16
N GLY A 2 -1.82 -52.90 -7.12
CA GLY A 2 -1.70 -51.47 -6.88
C GLY A 2 -1.64 -51.24 -5.37
N GLY A 3 -0.45 -51.04 -4.85
CA GLY A 3 -0.27 -50.61 -3.47
C GLY A 3 -0.95 -49.25 -3.28
N LYS A 4 -1.94 -49.16 -2.39
CA LYS A 4 -2.40 -47.89 -1.89
C LYS A 4 -1.20 -47.20 -1.26
N MET A 5 -0.75 -46.09 -1.86
CA MET A 5 0.19 -45.20 -1.17
C MET A 5 -0.52 -44.72 0.11
N GLU A 6 0.05 -45.08 1.26
CA GLU A 6 -0.43 -44.52 2.54
C GLU A 6 -0.30 -42.98 2.47
N GLU A 7 -1.42 -42.31 2.68
CA GLU A 7 -1.44 -40.86 2.80
C GLU A 7 -0.59 -40.45 4.01
N ARG A 8 0.62 -39.97 3.73
CA ARG A 8 1.53 -39.50 4.77
C ARG A 8 1.39 -38.00 4.95
N ILE A 9 0.62 -37.61 5.94
CA ILE A 9 0.53 -36.20 6.32
C ILE A 9 1.78 -35.80 7.13
N ILE A 10 2.45 -34.73 6.72
CA ILE A 10 3.61 -34.16 7.40
C ILE A 10 3.32 -32.74 7.85
N ASP A 11 3.81 -32.36 9.05
CA ASP A 11 3.77 -31.01 9.56
C ASP A 11 5.02 -30.24 9.14
N VAL A 12 4.85 -29.09 8.49
CA VAL A 12 5.94 -28.23 8.02
C VAL A 12 5.73 -26.81 8.52
N ASN A 13 6.81 -26.15 8.94
CA ASN A 13 6.78 -24.74 9.28
C ASN A 13 7.46 -23.92 8.18
N PHE A 14 6.72 -22.94 7.62
CA PHE A 14 7.27 -21.89 6.81
C PHE A 14 7.48 -20.65 7.68
N GLY A 15 8.72 -20.22 7.83
CA GLY A 15 9.07 -19.13 8.74
C GLY A 15 9.27 -19.60 10.20
N PRO A 16 9.52 -18.64 11.14
CA PRO A 16 9.34 -17.18 11.00
C PRO A 16 10.31 -16.49 10.05
N GLN A 17 11.41 -17.13 9.67
CA GLN A 17 12.34 -16.59 8.67
C GLN A 17 12.38 -17.53 7.48
N HIS A 18 11.79 -17.11 6.38
CA HIS A 18 11.76 -17.81 5.11
C HIS A 18 11.65 -16.79 3.97
N PRO A 19 12.33 -16.95 2.83
CA PRO A 19 12.26 -16.00 1.71
C PRO A 19 10.84 -15.68 1.24
N SER A 20 9.98 -16.70 1.16
CA SER A 20 8.58 -16.55 0.71
C SER A 20 7.64 -15.91 1.73
N THR A 21 8.06 -15.65 2.96
CA THR A 21 7.22 -14.99 3.99
C THR A 21 7.45 -13.48 4.08
N HIS A 22 8.42 -12.94 3.33
CA HIS A 22 8.74 -11.52 3.26
C HIS A 22 8.85 -10.84 4.63
N GLY A 23 9.51 -11.50 5.57
CA GLY A 23 9.65 -11.06 6.95
C GLY A 23 9.43 -12.21 7.92
N VAL A 24 8.89 -11.92 9.09
CA VAL A 24 8.75 -12.90 10.18
C VAL A 24 7.31 -13.46 10.32
N LEU A 25 6.71 -13.83 9.22
CA LEU A 25 5.46 -14.59 9.22
C LEU A 25 5.76 -16.08 9.39
N ARG A 26 5.10 -16.74 10.33
CA ARG A 26 5.13 -18.19 10.50
C ARG A 26 3.82 -18.81 10.05
N LEU A 27 3.91 -19.74 9.10
CA LEU A 27 2.79 -20.60 8.71
C LEU A 27 3.11 -22.04 9.10
N ARG A 28 2.29 -22.64 9.95
CA ARG A 28 2.32 -24.08 10.19
C ARG A 28 1.34 -24.74 9.24
N VAL A 29 1.83 -25.62 8.38
CA VAL A 29 1.03 -26.30 7.36
C VAL A 29 1.11 -27.80 7.51
N LYS A 30 0.01 -28.48 7.21
CA LYS A 30 -0.01 -29.92 7.00
C LYS A 30 -0.03 -30.21 5.50
N LEU A 31 0.86 -31.06 5.06
CA LEU A 31 1.02 -31.46 3.66
C LEU A 31 0.65 -32.92 3.50
N ASN A 32 -0.10 -33.21 2.42
CA ASN A 32 -0.22 -34.54 1.83
C ASN A 32 0.54 -34.53 0.49
N GLY A 33 1.75 -35.04 0.49
CA GLY A 33 2.69 -34.81 -0.63
C GLY A 33 3.01 -33.31 -0.75
N GLU A 34 2.70 -32.71 -1.89
CA GLU A 34 2.88 -31.27 -2.14
C GLU A 34 1.59 -30.43 -1.91
N THR A 35 0.49 -31.10 -1.56
CA THR A 35 -0.80 -30.43 -1.36
C THR A 35 -0.95 -29.97 0.08
N ILE A 36 -1.24 -28.68 0.28
CA ILE A 36 -1.58 -28.13 1.59
C ILE A 36 -3.00 -28.56 1.95
N VAL A 37 -3.16 -29.35 3.01
CA VAL A 37 -4.46 -29.79 3.52
C VAL A 37 -4.95 -28.94 4.69
N GLU A 38 -4.03 -28.29 5.41
CA GLU A 38 -4.34 -27.40 6.53
C GLU A 38 -3.26 -26.31 6.65
N ALA A 39 -3.64 -25.07 6.95
CA ALA A 39 -2.71 -23.97 7.15
C ALA A 39 -3.13 -23.13 8.36
N HIS A 40 -2.20 -22.94 9.29
CA HIS A 40 -2.40 -22.10 10.48
C HIS A 40 -1.37 -20.96 10.49
N PRO A 41 -1.80 -19.69 10.32
CA PRO A 41 -0.94 -18.55 10.53
C PRO A 41 -0.67 -18.38 12.04
N ILE A 42 0.61 -18.26 12.40
CA ILE A 42 1.04 -17.95 13.77
C ILE A 42 1.54 -16.51 13.75
N ILE A 43 0.68 -15.61 14.21
CA ILE A 43 0.94 -14.17 14.26
C ILE A 43 1.60 -13.78 15.58
N GLY A 44 2.20 -12.58 15.61
CA GLY A 44 2.79 -12.00 16.82
C GLY A 44 4.30 -11.75 16.74
N TYR A 45 5.01 -12.32 15.78
CA TYR A 45 6.47 -12.12 15.65
C TYR A 45 6.87 -10.66 15.35
N LEU A 46 5.98 -9.87 14.75
CA LEU A 46 6.15 -8.44 14.48
C LEU A 46 5.44 -7.56 15.50
N HIS A 47 4.90 -8.10 16.57
CA HIS A 47 4.30 -7.32 17.64
C HIS A 47 5.38 -6.54 18.41
N ARG A 48 5.41 -5.23 18.22
CA ARG A 48 6.44 -4.32 18.75
C ARG A 48 5.93 -3.43 19.88
N ASN A 49 4.78 -3.73 20.46
CA ASN A 49 4.14 -2.92 21.51
C ASN A 49 3.84 -1.46 21.10
N ALA A 50 3.63 -1.17 19.83
CA ALA A 50 3.45 0.20 19.36
C ALA A 50 2.31 0.93 20.09
N GLU A 51 1.18 0.26 20.31
CA GLU A 51 0.02 0.80 21.04
C GLU A 51 0.37 1.14 22.48
N LYS A 52 0.97 0.20 23.22
CA LYS A 52 1.33 0.39 24.62
C LYS A 52 2.46 1.40 24.83
N LEU A 53 3.39 1.48 23.91
CA LEU A 53 4.44 2.51 23.92
C LEU A 53 3.85 3.89 23.64
N SER A 54 2.84 3.99 22.78
CA SER A 54 2.16 5.24 22.44
C SER A 54 1.43 5.86 23.63
N GLU A 55 0.86 5.06 24.53
CA GLU A 55 0.20 5.56 25.76
C GLU A 55 1.10 6.42 26.64
N ASN A 56 2.43 6.22 26.56
CA ASN A 56 3.42 6.94 27.37
C ASN A 56 4.16 8.03 26.57
N LYS A 57 3.62 8.44 25.40
CA LYS A 57 4.24 9.44 24.53
C LYS A 57 3.30 10.60 24.26
N PHE A 58 3.87 11.78 24.00
CA PHE A 58 3.11 12.88 23.44
C PHE A 58 2.71 12.58 21.99
N TYR A 59 1.57 13.08 21.56
CA TYR A 59 1.02 12.81 20.22
C TYR A 59 2.03 13.00 19.08
N PRO A 60 2.83 14.08 19.00
CA PRO A 60 3.82 14.21 17.93
C PRO A 60 4.88 13.10 17.92
N SER A 61 5.26 12.58 19.11
CA SER A 61 6.28 11.52 19.22
C SER A 61 5.75 10.13 18.80
N VAL A 62 4.43 9.95 18.72
CA VAL A 62 3.81 8.69 18.28
C VAL A 62 3.92 8.52 16.77
N LEU A 63 4.04 9.59 16.00
CA LEU A 63 4.19 9.54 14.54
C LEU A 63 5.34 8.61 14.10
N ILE A 64 6.43 8.58 14.84
CA ILE A 64 7.57 7.70 14.57
C ILE A 64 7.17 6.22 14.57
N PHE A 65 6.21 5.83 15.40
CA PHE A 65 5.70 4.46 15.42
C PHE A 65 4.76 4.18 14.26
N MET A 66 3.91 5.16 13.91
CA MET A 66 2.95 5.04 12.81
C MET A 66 3.65 4.84 11.48
N ASP A 67 4.69 5.63 11.22
CA ASP A 67 5.55 5.52 10.04
C ASP A 67 6.16 4.11 9.83
N ARG A 68 6.29 3.33 10.88
CA ARG A 68 6.90 1.99 10.89
C ARG A 68 5.92 0.83 10.99
N LEU A 69 4.62 1.09 11.01
CA LEU A 69 3.60 0.02 11.03
C LEU A 69 3.52 -0.69 9.69
N ASP A 70 3.43 0.08 8.62
CA ASP A 70 3.55 -0.38 7.24
C ASP A 70 4.65 0.44 6.55
N TYR A 71 5.88 -0.05 6.61
CA TYR A 71 7.06 0.66 6.10
C TYR A 71 7.13 0.80 4.57
N VAL A 72 6.21 0.20 3.81
CA VAL A 72 6.06 0.44 2.37
C VAL A 72 4.94 1.43 2.05
N SER A 73 4.14 1.82 3.05
CA SER A 73 3.01 2.75 2.94
C SER A 73 3.01 3.81 4.05
N ASN A 74 4.18 4.32 4.42
CA ASN A 74 4.41 5.21 5.55
C ASN A 74 3.44 6.40 5.61
N HIS A 75 3.35 7.17 4.53
CA HIS A 75 2.51 8.37 4.48
C HIS A 75 1.02 8.07 4.69
N ASN A 76 0.55 6.89 4.27
CA ASN A 76 -0.83 6.47 4.55
C ASN A 76 -1.04 6.20 6.04
N MET A 77 -0.05 5.61 6.71
CA MET A 77 -0.10 5.34 8.15
C MET A 77 0.00 6.63 8.97
N GLU A 78 0.93 7.53 8.61
CA GLU A 78 1.04 8.86 9.20
C GLU A 78 -0.28 9.63 9.07
N LEU A 79 -0.86 9.66 7.87
CA LEU A 79 -2.09 10.39 7.60
C LEU A 79 -3.24 9.89 8.48
N GLY A 80 -3.44 8.59 8.59
CA GLY A 80 -4.52 8.02 9.41
C GLY A 80 -4.44 8.48 10.87
N TYR A 81 -3.24 8.46 11.45
CA TYR A 81 -3.01 8.92 12.81
C TYR A 81 -3.20 10.44 12.95
N VAL A 82 -2.60 11.21 12.04
CA VAL A 82 -2.66 12.68 12.09
C VAL A 82 -4.10 13.18 11.98
N LEU A 83 -4.89 12.64 11.07
CA LEU A 83 -6.31 12.99 10.95
C LEU A 83 -7.11 12.71 12.23
N ALA A 84 -6.80 11.61 12.92
CA ALA A 84 -7.46 11.29 14.19
C ALA A 84 -7.10 12.30 15.29
N VAL A 85 -5.82 12.67 15.41
CA VAL A 85 -5.35 13.66 16.39
C VAL A 85 -5.89 15.06 16.08
N GLU A 86 -5.83 15.47 14.84
CA GLU A 86 -6.34 16.78 14.39
C GLU A 86 -7.84 16.93 14.68
N LYS A 87 -8.61 15.88 14.40
CA LYS A 87 -10.03 15.84 14.72
C LYS A 87 -10.31 15.88 16.23
N LEU A 88 -9.50 15.15 17.02
CA LEU A 88 -9.65 15.11 18.49
C LEU A 88 -9.33 16.46 19.13
N ALA A 89 -8.33 17.17 18.62
CA ALA A 89 -7.81 18.41 19.19
C ALA A 89 -8.36 19.67 18.48
N ASP A 90 -9.29 19.52 17.54
CA ASP A 90 -9.88 20.59 16.73
C ASP A 90 -8.81 21.47 16.04
N ILE A 91 -7.85 20.81 15.39
CA ILE A 91 -6.72 21.48 14.73
C ILE A 91 -7.07 21.74 13.27
N GLU A 92 -7.11 23.01 12.90
CA GLU A 92 -7.26 23.42 11.51
C GLU A 92 -5.95 23.20 10.73
N VAL A 93 -6.06 22.58 9.56
CA VAL A 93 -4.95 22.31 8.65
C VAL A 93 -5.06 23.19 7.42
N PRO A 94 -3.98 23.93 7.03
CA PRO A 94 -3.98 24.74 5.84
C PRO A 94 -4.37 23.96 4.58
N GLU A 95 -5.15 24.59 3.69
CA GLU A 95 -5.63 23.95 2.47
C GLU A 95 -4.48 23.46 1.58
N ARG A 96 -3.39 24.22 1.49
CA ARG A 96 -2.16 23.81 0.80
C ARG A 96 -1.63 22.49 1.33
N ALA A 97 -1.54 22.33 2.65
CA ALA A 97 -1.07 21.10 3.28
C ALA A 97 -1.98 19.90 2.97
N GLN A 98 -3.28 20.09 2.93
CA GLN A 98 -4.23 19.03 2.62
C GLN A 98 -4.04 18.49 1.18
N TRP A 99 -3.85 19.37 0.20
CA TRP A 99 -3.56 18.96 -1.19
C TRP A 99 -2.21 18.27 -1.31
N ILE A 100 -1.16 18.76 -0.62
CA ILE A 100 0.16 18.13 -0.58
C ILE A 100 0.06 16.72 0.00
N ARG A 101 -0.61 16.55 1.16
CA ARG A 101 -0.83 15.25 1.78
C ARG A 101 -1.51 14.28 0.83
N MET A 102 -2.55 14.71 0.15
CA MET A 102 -3.30 13.89 -0.79
C MET A 102 -2.43 13.41 -1.95
N MET A 103 -1.63 14.28 -2.56
CA MET A 103 -0.70 13.93 -3.62
C MET A 103 0.34 12.91 -3.14
N VAL A 104 0.97 13.15 -2.00
CA VAL A 104 2.02 12.29 -1.44
C VAL A 104 1.49 10.91 -1.05
N VAL A 105 0.30 10.84 -0.47
CA VAL A 105 -0.37 9.58 -0.09
C VAL A 105 -0.70 8.72 -1.31
N GLU A 106 -1.13 9.32 -2.40
CA GLU A 106 -1.42 8.57 -3.62
C GLU A 106 -0.13 8.13 -4.36
N LEU A 107 0.93 8.93 -4.34
CA LEU A 107 2.26 8.48 -4.80
C LEU A 107 2.77 7.31 -3.94
N ASN A 108 2.56 7.37 -2.63
CA ASN A 108 2.96 6.29 -1.72
C ASN A 108 2.16 5.01 -1.97
N ARG A 109 0.87 5.11 -2.31
CA ARG A 109 0.06 3.96 -2.75
C ARG A 109 0.64 3.31 -3.99
N ILE A 110 1.05 4.08 -4.99
CA ILE A 110 1.72 3.56 -6.19
C ILE A 110 3.02 2.84 -5.80
N ALA A 111 3.85 3.47 -4.97
CA ALA A 111 5.10 2.88 -4.50
C ALA A 111 4.90 1.55 -3.76
N SER A 112 3.86 1.47 -2.91
CA SER A 112 3.48 0.25 -2.18
C SER A 112 3.01 -0.86 -3.14
N HIS A 113 2.15 -0.53 -4.10
CA HIS A 113 1.68 -1.49 -5.10
C HIS A 113 2.81 -2.01 -6.00
N LEU A 114 3.79 -1.17 -6.32
CA LEU A 114 4.98 -1.57 -7.08
C LEU A 114 5.86 -2.57 -6.31
N VAL A 115 6.04 -2.39 -4.98
CA VAL A 115 6.75 -3.38 -4.14
C VAL A 115 6.01 -4.70 -4.14
N TRP A 116 4.69 -4.65 -3.89
CA TRP A 116 3.86 -5.86 -3.91
C TRP A 116 3.96 -6.60 -5.25
N LEU A 117 3.84 -5.88 -6.36
CA LEU A 117 3.88 -6.47 -7.70
C LEU A 117 5.23 -7.13 -8.00
N GLY A 118 6.34 -6.46 -7.65
CA GLY A 118 7.68 -6.98 -7.85
C GLY A 118 7.95 -8.24 -7.03
N THR A 119 7.58 -8.24 -5.75
CA THR A 119 7.79 -9.38 -4.85
C THR A 119 6.89 -10.56 -5.20
N MET A 120 5.64 -10.31 -5.61
CA MET A 120 4.76 -11.35 -6.14
C MET A 120 5.35 -12.02 -7.39
N GLY A 121 5.96 -11.23 -8.29
CA GLY A 121 6.66 -11.76 -9.44
C GLY A 121 7.81 -12.69 -9.04
N LEU A 122 8.62 -12.29 -8.06
CA LEU A 122 9.71 -13.13 -7.52
C LEU A 122 9.21 -14.45 -6.96
N ASP A 123 8.15 -14.46 -6.15
CA ASP A 123 7.57 -15.65 -5.55
C ASP A 123 7.04 -16.64 -6.61
N LEU A 124 6.63 -16.13 -7.76
CA LEU A 124 6.18 -16.92 -8.90
C LEU A 124 7.33 -17.27 -9.88
N GLY A 125 8.57 -16.98 -9.52
CA GLY A 125 9.77 -17.31 -10.31
C GLY A 125 10.10 -16.30 -11.40
N MET A 126 9.54 -15.08 -11.36
CA MET A 126 9.73 -14.02 -12.35
C MET A 126 10.60 -12.90 -11.78
N ILE A 127 11.91 -12.94 -11.99
CA ILE A 127 12.82 -11.91 -11.45
C ILE A 127 12.77 -10.58 -12.22
N THR A 128 12.53 -10.61 -13.52
CA THR A 128 12.54 -9.39 -14.36
C THR A 128 11.55 -8.34 -13.93
N PRO A 129 10.27 -8.63 -13.64
CA PRO A 129 9.31 -7.66 -13.13
C PRO A 129 9.75 -6.95 -11.86
N PHE A 130 10.50 -7.63 -10.97
CA PHE A 130 11.03 -7.03 -9.77
C PHE A 130 11.91 -5.81 -10.07
N PHE A 131 12.85 -5.93 -11.01
CA PHE A 131 13.70 -4.79 -11.39
C PHE A 131 12.92 -3.66 -12.05
N TYR A 132 11.93 -3.98 -12.88
CA TYR A 132 11.10 -2.97 -13.56
C TYR A 132 10.22 -2.20 -12.57
N THR A 133 9.59 -2.87 -11.62
CA THR A 133 8.76 -2.23 -10.60
C THR A 133 9.60 -1.38 -9.65
N PHE A 134 10.79 -1.83 -9.27
CA PHE A 134 11.70 -1.07 -8.41
C PHE A 134 12.34 0.12 -9.13
N ARG A 135 12.57 0.05 -10.44
CA ARG A 135 12.98 1.20 -11.25
C ARG A 135 11.97 2.34 -11.16
N GLU A 136 10.69 2.06 -11.30
CA GLU A 136 9.65 3.08 -11.22
C GLU A 136 9.42 3.54 -9.77
N ARG A 137 9.48 2.63 -8.81
CA ARG A 137 9.42 2.96 -7.39
C ARG A 137 10.55 3.89 -6.98
N GLU A 138 11.74 3.71 -7.49
CA GLU A 138 12.90 4.56 -7.20
C GLU A 138 12.64 6.03 -7.50
N LYS A 139 11.96 6.35 -8.59
CA LYS A 139 11.58 7.72 -8.93
C LYS A 139 10.70 8.36 -7.85
N ILE A 140 9.76 7.60 -7.30
CA ILE A 140 8.89 8.06 -6.20
C ILE A 140 9.70 8.24 -4.92
N VAL A 141 10.59 7.30 -4.60
CA VAL A 141 11.45 7.39 -3.40
C VAL A 141 12.36 8.61 -3.45
N GLN A 142 12.92 8.94 -4.61
CA GLN A 142 13.71 10.17 -4.80
C GLN A 142 12.87 11.43 -4.55
N MET A 143 11.61 11.45 -5.00
CA MET A 143 10.69 12.55 -4.69
C MET A 143 10.43 12.67 -3.18
N PHE A 144 10.26 11.55 -2.48
CA PHE A 144 10.06 11.55 -1.02
C PHE A 144 11.32 11.99 -0.27
N GLU A 145 12.50 11.61 -0.75
CA GLU A 145 13.78 12.07 -0.22
C GLU A 145 13.92 13.60 -0.30
N MET A 146 13.47 14.23 -1.38
CA MET A 146 13.45 15.70 -1.52
C MET A 146 12.57 16.37 -0.46
N LEU A 147 11.47 15.73 -0.07
CA LEU A 147 10.53 16.25 0.92
C LEU A 147 10.99 16.03 2.35
N SER A 148 11.49 14.84 2.66
CA SER A 148 11.76 14.40 4.03
C SER A 148 13.25 14.27 4.38
N GLY A 149 14.10 14.13 3.37
CA GLY A 149 15.51 13.76 3.54
C GLY A 149 15.73 12.26 3.77
N ALA A 150 14.67 11.45 3.75
CA ALA A 150 14.72 10.02 3.97
C ALA A 150 14.19 9.23 2.77
N ARG A 151 14.72 8.02 2.59
CA ARG A 151 14.30 7.10 1.52
C ARG A 151 13.37 5.98 2.03
N LEU A 152 13.22 5.91 3.33
CA LEU A 152 12.33 5.02 4.05
C LEU A 152 12.02 5.68 5.41
N THR A 153 10.83 5.43 5.98
CA THR A 153 10.42 6.06 7.25
C THR A 153 10.52 7.59 7.17
N TYR A 154 9.68 8.17 6.33
CA TYR A 154 9.77 9.58 5.89
C TYR A 154 9.40 10.59 6.96
N ASN A 155 8.42 10.25 7.82
CA ASN A 155 7.91 11.13 8.87
C ASN A 155 7.60 12.56 8.37
N TYR A 156 6.95 12.65 7.22
CA TYR A 156 6.73 13.91 6.50
C TYR A 156 5.41 14.56 6.82
N ILE A 157 4.32 13.78 6.95
CA ILE A 157 3.00 14.26 7.33
C ILE A 157 3.00 14.47 8.84
N SER A 158 2.70 15.70 9.27
CA SER A 158 2.72 16.08 10.68
C SER A 158 1.38 16.65 11.13
N ILE A 159 1.13 16.65 12.45
CA ILE A 159 -0.05 17.26 13.05
C ILE A 159 -0.04 18.76 12.74
N GLY A 160 -1.09 19.26 12.08
CA GLY A 160 -1.22 20.65 11.65
C GLY A 160 -0.65 20.95 10.27
N GLY A 161 -0.13 19.96 9.50
CA GLY A 161 0.36 20.20 8.14
C GLY A 161 1.38 19.18 7.64
N VAL A 162 2.40 19.66 6.93
CA VAL A 162 3.55 18.90 6.47
C VAL A 162 4.84 19.58 6.93
N TYR A 163 5.90 18.81 7.15
CA TYR A 163 7.15 19.35 7.71
C TYR A 163 7.85 20.35 6.80
N LYS A 164 7.76 20.17 5.48
CA LYS A 164 8.47 20.97 4.49
C LYS A 164 7.56 21.19 3.29
N ASP A 165 7.68 22.37 2.68
CA ASP A 165 6.99 22.68 1.44
C ASP A 165 7.59 21.94 0.25
N ILE A 166 6.86 21.89 -0.86
CA ILE A 166 7.27 21.24 -2.10
C ILE A 166 8.31 22.11 -2.82
N PRO A 167 9.55 21.65 -3.00
CA PRO A 167 10.56 22.37 -3.78
C PRO A 167 10.24 22.30 -5.30
N ASN A 168 10.78 23.23 -6.08
CA ASN A 168 10.56 23.25 -7.53
C ASN A 168 11.09 21.98 -8.20
N GLU A 169 12.24 21.47 -7.77
CA GLU A 169 12.79 20.22 -8.28
C GLU A 169 11.83 19.02 -8.12
N PHE A 170 11.07 18.96 -7.03
CA PHE A 170 10.03 17.96 -6.85
C PHE A 170 8.93 18.09 -7.92
N LYS A 171 8.52 19.35 -8.24
CA LYS A 171 7.49 19.59 -9.24
C LYS A 171 7.91 19.07 -10.62
N ASP A 172 9.16 19.32 -11.00
CA ASP A 172 9.72 18.87 -12.27
C ASP A 172 9.77 17.33 -12.32
N LYS A 173 10.26 16.69 -11.26
CA LYS A 173 10.32 15.23 -11.14
C LYS A 173 8.94 14.58 -11.13
N PHE A 174 7.97 15.19 -10.48
CA PHE A 174 6.60 14.71 -10.49
C PHE A 174 5.98 14.74 -11.90
N LEU A 175 6.18 15.82 -12.66
CA LEU A 175 5.68 15.93 -14.03
C LEU A 175 6.37 14.95 -14.98
N GLU A 176 7.68 14.75 -14.83
CA GLU A 176 8.43 13.71 -15.54
C GLU A 176 7.84 12.32 -15.27
N PHE A 177 7.68 11.97 -13.98
CA PHE A 177 7.08 10.71 -13.55
C PHE A 177 5.66 10.54 -14.08
N TYR A 178 4.81 11.57 -13.97
CA TYR A 178 3.43 11.53 -14.44
C TYR A 178 3.33 11.21 -15.94
N ASN A 179 4.19 11.79 -16.75
CA ASN A 179 4.20 11.60 -18.20
C ASN A 179 4.73 10.22 -18.61
N GLU A 180 5.68 9.67 -17.89
CA GLU A 180 6.33 8.40 -18.23
C GLU A 180 5.65 7.17 -17.63
N PHE A 181 5.15 7.28 -16.41
CA PHE A 181 4.67 6.13 -15.62
C PHE A 181 3.57 5.31 -16.32
N PRO A 182 2.57 5.89 -17.01
CA PRO A 182 1.55 5.10 -17.69
C PRO A 182 2.15 4.10 -18.70
N LYS A 183 3.09 4.55 -19.52
CA LYS A 183 3.79 3.68 -20.49
C LYS A 183 4.64 2.61 -19.79
N ARG A 184 5.30 2.98 -18.67
CA ARG A 184 6.09 2.03 -17.88
C ARG A 184 5.23 0.99 -17.17
N LEU A 185 4.05 1.39 -16.69
CA LEU A 185 3.10 0.47 -16.09
C LEU A 185 2.54 -0.52 -17.14
N GLU A 186 2.26 -0.07 -18.36
CA GLU A 186 1.85 -0.94 -19.48
C GLU A 186 2.97 -1.95 -19.83
N GLU A 187 4.24 -1.52 -19.87
CA GLU A 187 5.39 -2.38 -20.08
C GLU A 187 5.46 -3.49 -19.01
N ILE A 188 5.31 -3.12 -17.73
CA ILE A 188 5.30 -4.06 -16.61
C ILE A 188 4.10 -5.00 -16.72
N GLN A 189 2.91 -4.48 -16.95
CA GLN A 189 1.68 -5.24 -17.07
C GLN A 189 1.79 -6.29 -18.18
N LYS A 190 2.37 -5.94 -19.33
CA LYS A 190 2.57 -6.85 -20.46
C LYS A 190 3.43 -8.07 -20.07
N ILE A 191 4.48 -7.87 -19.25
CA ILE A 191 5.34 -8.98 -18.80
C ILE A 191 4.54 -10.00 -17.98
N PHE A 192 3.57 -9.55 -17.18
CA PHE A 192 2.71 -10.44 -16.40
C PHE A 192 1.60 -11.05 -17.25
N ASP A 193 0.89 -10.23 -18.04
CA ASP A 193 -0.28 -10.66 -18.78
C ASP A 193 0.06 -11.61 -19.97
N GLU A 194 1.28 -11.56 -20.50
CA GLU A 194 1.77 -12.48 -21.53
C GLU A 194 2.44 -13.73 -20.96
N ASN A 195 2.58 -13.85 -19.63
CA ASN A 195 3.20 -15.00 -18.99
C ASN A 195 2.16 -16.08 -18.65
N GLU A 196 2.16 -17.16 -19.39
CA GLU A 196 1.20 -18.25 -19.20
C GLU A 196 1.31 -18.90 -17.82
N ILE A 197 2.51 -19.07 -17.27
CA ILE A 197 2.73 -19.65 -15.94
C ILE A 197 2.11 -18.74 -14.87
N PHE A 198 2.29 -17.42 -14.98
CA PHE A 198 1.67 -16.45 -14.09
C PHE A 198 0.13 -16.58 -14.14
N ILE A 199 -0.43 -16.58 -15.34
CA ILE A 199 -1.88 -16.67 -15.52
C ILE A 199 -2.44 -17.96 -14.90
N GLN A 200 -1.80 -19.12 -15.16
CA GLN A 200 -2.24 -20.41 -14.63
C GLN A 200 -2.14 -20.50 -13.11
N ARG A 201 -1.17 -19.83 -12.50
CA ARG A 201 -1.00 -19.79 -11.04
C ARG A 201 -1.89 -18.77 -10.33
N MET A 202 -2.52 -17.87 -11.08
CA MET A 202 -3.31 -16.77 -10.50
C MET A 202 -4.82 -16.91 -10.76
N LYS A 203 -5.23 -17.34 -11.97
CA LYS A 203 -6.65 -17.49 -12.33
C LYS A 203 -7.28 -18.70 -11.64
N GLY A 204 -8.44 -18.49 -11.02
CA GLY A 204 -9.18 -19.52 -10.30
C GLY A 204 -8.50 -19.97 -9.00
N ILE A 205 -7.38 -19.36 -8.61
CA ILE A 205 -6.66 -19.67 -7.38
C ILE A 205 -6.91 -18.62 -6.32
N GLY A 206 -7.09 -19.06 -5.07
CA GLY A 206 -7.35 -18.18 -3.94
C GLY A 206 -8.71 -17.49 -4.04
N TYR A 207 -9.71 -18.22 -4.49
CA TYR A 207 -11.08 -17.72 -4.59
C TYR A 207 -11.59 -17.26 -3.21
N LEU A 208 -12.14 -16.04 -3.16
CA LEU A 208 -12.76 -15.45 -1.98
C LEU A 208 -14.12 -14.87 -2.38
N SER A 209 -15.20 -15.52 -1.94
CA SER A 209 -16.55 -15.07 -2.27
C SER A 209 -16.86 -13.67 -1.69
N PRO A 210 -17.80 -12.91 -2.27
CA PRO A 210 -18.27 -11.67 -1.69
C PRO A 210 -18.80 -11.83 -0.26
N GLU A 211 -19.49 -12.94 0.00
CA GLU A 211 -20.09 -13.28 1.30
C GLU A 211 -18.99 -13.51 2.35
N ASP A 212 -17.97 -14.31 2.01
CA ASP A 212 -16.82 -14.54 2.89
C ASP A 212 -16.02 -13.26 3.12
N ALA A 213 -15.77 -12.47 2.06
CA ALA A 213 -15.10 -11.20 2.18
C ALA A 213 -15.80 -10.25 3.17
N MET A 214 -17.12 -10.21 3.14
CA MET A 214 -17.93 -9.42 4.08
C MET A 214 -17.88 -10.01 5.49
N SER A 215 -18.01 -11.32 5.65
CA SER A 215 -18.03 -11.99 6.96
C SER A 215 -16.70 -11.84 7.71
N TYR A 216 -15.59 -11.83 6.99
CA TYR A 216 -14.25 -11.59 7.53
C TYR A 216 -13.88 -10.11 7.64
N SER A 217 -14.81 -9.19 7.34
CA SER A 217 -14.55 -7.73 7.35
C SER A 217 -13.35 -7.32 6.48
N ILE A 218 -13.17 -7.99 5.35
CA ILE A 218 -12.12 -7.66 4.38
C ILE A 218 -12.38 -6.29 3.77
N THR A 219 -11.31 -5.53 3.54
CA THR A 219 -11.34 -4.21 2.92
C THR A 219 -10.31 -4.09 1.79
N GLY A 220 -10.27 -2.92 1.15
CA GLY A 220 -9.24 -2.58 0.16
C GLY A 220 -9.33 -3.39 -1.14
N PRO A 221 -8.18 -3.58 -1.84
CA PRO A 221 -8.13 -4.25 -3.13
C PRO A 221 -8.69 -5.68 -3.11
N VAL A 222 -8.54 -6.39 -1.99
CA VAL A 222 -9.04 -7.77 -1.84
C VAL A 222 -10.56 -7.80 -1.89
N LEU A 223 -11.24 -6.89 -1.15
CA LEU A 223 -12.69 -6.75 -1.18
C LEU A 223 -13.18 -6.36 -2.58
N ARG A 224 -12.52 -5.40 -3.21
CA ARG A 224 -12.88 -4.92 -4.56
C ARG A 224 -12.69 -5.99 -5.63
N ALA A 225 -11.71 -6.88 -5.47
CA ALA A 225 -11.52 -8.03 -6.34
C ALA A 225 -12.61 -9.11 -6.15
N SER A 226 -13.35 -9.09 -5.05
CA SER A 226 -14.54 -9.90 -4.79
C SER A 226 -15.85 -9.20 -5.19
N GLY A 227 -15.82 -8.23 -6.09
CA GLY A 227 -16.99 -7.59 -6.69
C GLY A 227 -17.61 -6.46 -5.88
N ILE A 228 -17.14 -6.17 -4.67
CA ILE A 228 -17.73 -5.17 -3.79
C ILE A 228 -17.09 -3.81 -4.01
N LYS A 229 -17.86 -2.88 -4.57
CA LYS A 229 -17.42 -1.52 -4.87
C LYS A 229 -17.43 -0.65 -3.61
N TYR A 230 -16.45 -0.86 -2.73
CA TYR A 230 -16.27 -0.08 -1.51
C TYR A 230 -14.90 0.60 -1.49
N ASP A 231 -14.90 1.93 -1.30
CA ASP A 231 -13.70 2.73 -1.10
C ASP A 231 -14.01 3.84 -0.08
N ILE A 232 -13.22 3.90 0.99
CA ILE A 232 -13.41 4.86 2.08
C ILE A 232 -13.27 6.30 1.59
N ARG A 233 -12.45 6.55 0.57
CA ARG A 233 -12.24 7.87 -0.04
C ARG A 233 -13.51 8.40 -0.72
N LYS A 234 -14.40 7.51 -1.17
CA LYS A 234 -15.71 7.85 -1.76
C LYS A 234 -16.84 7.82 -0.73
N LYS A 235 -16.81 6.85 0.21
CA LYS A 235 -17.90 6.65 1.17
C LYS A 235 -17.86 7.67 2.32
N PHE A 236 -16.65 7.98 2.79
CA PHE A 236 -16.37 8.93 3.88
C PHE A 236 -15.18 9.80 3.47
N PRO A 237 -15.38 10.76 2.55
CA PRO A 237 -14.29 11.58 2.04
C PRO A 237 -13.53 12.30 3.16
N TYR A 238 -12.23 12.29 3.06
CA TYR A 238 -11.30 13.05 3.91
C TYR A 238 -10.36 13.85 3.01
N LEU A 239 -9.60 14.80 3.55
CA LEU A 239 -8.85 15.78 2.75
C LEU A 239 -9.77 16.39 1.68
N HIS A 240 -9.44 16.23 0.41
CA HIS A 240 -10.19 16.74 -0.73
C HIS A 240 -10.60 15.65 -1.72
N TYR A 241 -10.82 14.39 -1.26
CA TYR A 241 -11.24 13.30 -2.14
C TYR A 241 -12.64 13.49 -2.73
N ASP A 242 -13.47 14.33 -2.12
CA ASP A 242 -14.77 14.79 -2.65
C ASP A 242 -14.62 15.75 -3.85
N LYS A 243 -13.48 16.43 -3.97
CA LYS A 243 -13.21 17.41 -5.02
C LYS A 243 -12.48 16.84 -6.23
N VAL A 244 -12.10 15.56 -6.24
CA VAL A 244 -11.35 14.93 -7.33
C VAL A 244 -12.13 13.79 -7.98
N GLU A 245 -11.85 13.60 -9.26
CA GLU A 245 -12.46 12.54 -10.04
C GLU A 245 -11.55 11.32 -10.11
N PHE A 246 -12.08 10.19 -9.67
CA PHE A 246 -11.46 8.89 -9.85
C PHE A 246 -12.50 7.79 -9.82
N GLU A 247 -12.15 6.64 -10.37
CA GLU A 247 -12.96 5.44 -10.34
C GLU A 247 -12.49 4.49 -9.22
N VAL A 248 -13.40 3.64 -8.77
CA VAL A 248 -13.10 2.56 -7.83
C VAL A 248 -13.05 1.26 -8.62
N PRO A 249 -11.86 0.74 -8.93
CA PRO A 249 -11.72 -0.51 -9.69
C PRO A 249 -12.30 -1.69 -8.92
N THR A 250 -13.03 -2.56 -9.61
CA THR A 250 -13.59 -3.82 -9.08
C THR A 250 -13.43 -4.94 -10.08
N SER A 251 -13.45 -6.17 -9.61
CA SER A 251 -13.51 -7.38 -10.43
C SER A 251 -14.41 -8.41 -9.78
N ASN A 252 -15.06 -9.25 -10.57
CA ASN A 252 -16.02 -10.27 -10.09
C ASN A 252 -15.45 -11.69 -10.10
N GLU A 253 -14.20 -11.87 -10.54
CA GLU A 253 -13.56 -13.20 -10.60
C GLU A 253 -13.14 -13.73 -9.23
N CYS A 254 -13.04 -12.88 -8.22
CA CYS A 254 -12.81 -13.24 -6.82
C CYS A 254 -11.50 -14.01 -6.53
N ASP A 255 -10.58 -14.04 -7.48
CA ASP A 255 -9.34 -14.82 -7.43
C ASP A 255 -8.08 -13.94 -7.31
N ASN A 256 -6.91 -14.55 -7.32
CA ASN A 256 -5.64 -13.83 -7.24
C ASN A 256 -5.38 -12.94 -8.47
N TYR A 257 -5.82 -13.37 -9.67
CA TYR A 257 -5.66 -12.57 -10.88
C TYR A 257 -6.53 -11.32 -10.85
N ALA A 258 -7.74 -11.42 -10.32
CA ALA A 258 -8.60 -10.27 -10.04
C ALA A 258 -7.94 -9.26 -9.09
N ARG A 259 -7.31 -9.74 -8.02
CA ARG A 259 -6.56 -8.88 -7.07
C ARG A 259 -5.38 -8.18 -7.73
N TYR A 260 -4.71 -8.85 -8.64
CA TYR A 260 -3.65 -8.24 -9.45
C TYR A 260 -4.21 -7.13 -10.33
N LYS A 261 -5.25 -7.41 -11.12
CA LYS A 261 -5.86 -6.42 -12.02
C LYS A 261 -6.39 -5.19 -11.30
N VAL A 262 -7.06 -5.38 -10.17
CA VAL A 262 -7.57 -4.28 -9.35
C VAL A 262 -6.42 -3.35 -8.93
N ARG A 263 -5.29 -3.90 -8.48
CA ARG A 263 -4.14 -3.07 -8.06
C ARG A 263 -3.46 -2.33 -9.22
N ILE A 264 -3.41 -2.93 -10.40
CA ILE A 264 -2.92 -2.22 -11.61
C ILE A 264 -3.81 -1.00 -11.90
N GLU A 265 -5.13 -1.17 -11.90
CA GLU A 265 -6.05 -0.07 -12.13
C GLU A 265 -6.01 0.97 -10.99
N GLU A 266 -5.82 0.54 -9.74
CA GLU A 266 -5.64 1.46 -8.61
C GLU A 266 -4.40 2.34 -8.78
N MET A 267 -3.29 1.84 -9.31
CA MET A 267 -2.11 2.67 -9.60
C MET A 267 -2.42 3.76 -10.63
N LYS A 268 -3.21 3.44 -11.67
CA LYS A 268 -3.65 4.43 -12.66
C LYS A 268 -4.55 5.50 -12.04
N GLN A 269 -5.50 5.08 -11.19
CA GLN A 269 -6.38 6.02 -10.49
C GLN A 269 -5.60 6.88 -9.47
N SER A 270 -4.64 6.30 -8.76
CA SER A 270 -3.78 7.05 -7.83
C SER A 270 -2.94 8.11 -8.56
N LEU A 271 -2.40 7.79 -9.72
CA LEU A 271 -1.70 8.76 -10.55
C LEU A 271 -2.62 9.91 -10.99
N ARG A 272 -3.85 9.58 -11.41
CA ARG A 272 -4.89 10.57 -11.77
C ARG A 272 -5.24 11.49 -10.60
N ILE A 273 -5.39 10.93 -9.40
CA ILE A 273 -5.67 11.70 -8.19
C ILE A 273 -4.47 12.60 -7.83
N ALA A 274 -3.26 12.03 -7.83
CA ALA A 274 -2.05 12.79 -7.52
C ALA A 274 -1.85 13.99 -8.46
N LYS A 275 -2.15 13.83 -9.76
CA LYS A 275 -2.08 14.95 -10.74
C LYS A 275 -3.13 16.01 -10.46
N GLN A 276 -4.37 15.63 -10.18
CA GLN A 276 -5.42 16.58 -9.84
C GLN A 276 -5.10 17.33 -8.54
N ALA A 277 -4.51 16.64 -7.55
CA ALA A 277 -4.06 17.27 -6.33
C ALA A 277 -2.93 18.28 -6.61
N PHE A 278 -1.92 17.87 -7.37
CA PHE A 278 -0.79 18.71 -7.77
C PHE A 278 -1.25 20.01 -8.45
N ASP A 279 -2.20 19.93 -9.39
CA ASP A 279 -2.70 21.09 -10.14
C ASP A 279 -3.53 22.07 -9.30
N ARG A 280 -4.02 21.60 -8.14
CA ARG A 280 -4.89 22.37 -7.25
C ARG A 280 -4.21 22.84 -5.98
N ILE A 281 -2.93 22.59 -5.79
CA ILE A 281 -2.19 23.09 -4.63
C ILE A 281 -2.19 24.62 -4.67
N PRO A 282 -2.89 25.31 -3.72
CA PRO A 282 -2.91 26.76 -3.69
C PRO A 282 -1.61 27.34 -3.13
N GLU A 283 -1.38 28.61 -3.32
CA GLU A 283 -0.37 29.35 -2.55
C GLU A 283 -0.81 29.48 -1.09
N GLY A 284 0.13 29.60 -0.17
CA GLY A 284 -0.15 29.79 1.26
C GLY A 284 0.67 28.91 2.18
N GLU A 285 0.26 28.87 3.44
CA GLU A 285 0.92 28.11 4.48
C GLU A 285 0.73 26.60 4.27
N TYR A 286 1.81 25.84 4.51
CA TYR A 286 1.82 24.36 4.46
C TYR A 286 1.82 23.72 5.85
N PHE A 287 1.86 24.54 6.90
CA PHE A 287 1.83 24.12 8.29
C PHE A 287 1.08 25.17 9.13
N ASN A 288 0.27 24.75 10.11
CA ASN A 288 -0.44 25.66 10.98
C ASN A 288 0.55 26.38 11.92
N PRO A 289 0.71 27.71 11.82
CA PRO A 289 1.73 28.46 12.55
C PRO A 289 1.55 28.45 14.07
N VAL A 290 0.34 28.21 14.57
CA VAL A 290 0.06 28.12 16.01
C VAL A 290 0.79 26.96 16.64
N TYR A 291 0.88 25.83 15.94
CA TYR A 291 1.55 24.61 16.43
C TYR A 291 3.06 24.58 16.17
N ARG A 292 3.57 25.45 15.28
CA ARG A 292 5.01 25.57 14.99
C ARG A 292 5.82 26.17 16.15
N LYS A 293 5.13 26.90 17.05
CA LYS A 293 5.77 27.60 18.19
C LYS A 293 5.84 26.78 19.48
N GLN A 294 5.28 25.56 19.47
CA GLN A 294 5.19 24.70 20.66
C GLN A 294 6.13 23.49 20.59
N GLY A 295 6.98 23.37 19.57
CA GLY A 295 7.98 22.30 19.39
C GLY A 295 9.38 22.72 19.78
#